data_b1830fcb7724137919f03bbbf9f6d0ec
#
_entry.id   b1830fcb7724137919f03bbbf9f6d0ec
#
_cell.length_a   1.000
_cell.length_b   1.000
_cell.length_c   1.000
_cell.angle_alpha   90.00
_cell.angle_beta   90.00
_cell.angle_gamma   90.00
#
_symmetry.space_group_name_H-M   'P 1'
#
loop_
_entity.id
_entity.type
_entity.pdbx_description
1 polymer ?
#
loop_
_entity_poly.entity_id
_entity_poly.type
_entity_poly.pdbx_seq_one_letter_code
_entity_poly.pdbx_strand_id
1 'polypeptide(L)'
;LKRWNDCFLSLVNGWDSSPFRMAVVGDTHVPDRMRKLHPQLLEEIDRQKPDGIVHTGDCSTTAVLNQFAEIAPVLAVRGNRDWFVEGQLPSSESFEILGQRVSCTHGHGNLFHYLIEKVKYFTIGYQQDHYTEMLRQKFPESRLIIFGHSHTCLNEWSGCQLFFNPGSSVHVPNPRCGCTYGMVEITPGGTIDAVLYPLTGWKRNGREWVQV
;
A
#
# COMPACT_ATOMS: atom_id res chain seq x y z
N LEU A 1 -6.80 17.03 10.68
CA LEU A 1 -6.49 15.58 10.69
C LEU A 1 -6.75 14.85 9.36
N LYS A 2 -7.41 15.48 8.38
CA LYS A 2 -7.46 15.04 6.98
C LYS A 2 -6.18 15.41 6.19
N ARG A 3 -5.16 15.92 6.87
CA ARG A 3 -4.06 16.68 6.29
C ARG A 3 -3.21 15.92 5.25
N TRP A 4 -3.00 14.62 5.40
CA TRP A 4 -2.19 13.85 4.44
C TRP A 4 -2.93 13.65 3.11
N ASN A 5 -4.13 13.07 3.17
CA ASN A 5 -4.91 12.80 1.96
C ASN A 5 -5.29 14.09 1.23
N ASP A 6 -5.65 15.16 1.96
CA ASP A 6 -6.00 16.44 1.35
C ASP A 6 -4.80 17.05 0.58
N CYS A 7 -3.58 16.97 1.13
CA CYS A 7 -2.37 17.42 0.43
C CYS A 7 -2.09 16.59 -0.82
N PHE A 8 -2.18 15.26 -0.71
CA PHE A 8 -1.98 14.36 -1.85
C PHE A 8 -3.03 14.60 -2.94
N LEU A 9 -4.32 14.65 -2.59
CA LEU A 9 -5.40 14.87 -3.55
C LEU A 9 -5.31 16.26 -4.21
N SER A 10 -4.89 17.28 -3.47
CA SER A 10 -4.63 18.61 -4.04
C SER A 10 -3.49 18.58 -5.06
N LEU A 11 -2.42 17.85 -4.79
CA LEU A 11 -1.32 17.65 -5.73
C LEU A 11 -1.81 16.96 -7.01
N VAL A 12 -2.51 15.85 -6.87
CA VAL A 12 -3.02 15.04 -8.00
C VAL A 12 -3.98 15.83 -8.87
N ASN A 13 -4.88 16.61 -8.27
CA ASN A 13 -5.86 17.44 -9.00
C ASN A 13 -5.22 18.55 -9.84
N GLY A 14 -4.00 18.97 -9.49
CA GLY A 14 -3.23 19.96 -10.25
C GLY A 14 -2.21 19.37 -11.23
N TRP A 15 -2.11 18.05 -11.31
CA TRP A 15 -1.08 17.36 -12.11
C TRP A 15 -1.55 17.15 -13.55
N ASP A 16 -0.81 17.63 -14.55
CA ASP A 16 -1.32 17.68 -15.91
C ASP A 16 -0.40 17.19 -17.04
N SER A 17 0.92 17.23 -16.91
CA SER A 17 1.79 17.15 -18.07
C SER A 17 3.01 16.26 -17.97
N SER A 18 3.41 15.82 -16.79
CA SER A 18 4.57 14.93 -16.59
C SER A 18 4.13 13.57 -16.05
N PRO A 19 4.93 12.51 -16.20
CA PRO A 19 4.68 11.25 -15.52
C PRO A 19 4.55 11.48 -14.01
N PHE A 20 3.54 10.85 -13.39
CA PHE A 20 3.34 10.87 -11.94
C PHE A 20 3.90 9.59 -11.32
N ARG A 21 4.82 9.74 -10.40
CA ARG A 21 5.48 8.62 -9.72
C ARG A 21 5.04 8.54 -8.28
N MET A 22 4.49 7.41 -7.87
CA MET A 22 4.10 7.19 -6.48
C MET A 22 4.83 5.98 -5.89
N ALA A 23 5.35 6.14 -4.68
CA ALA A 23 5.77 5.02 -3.86
C ALA A 23 4.54 4.39 -3.19
N VAL A 24 4.49 3.07 -3.14
CA VAL A 24 3.40 2.32 -2.51
C VAL A 24 3.98 1.47 -1.39
N VAL A 25 3.47 1.69 -0.17
CA VAL A 25 3.90 1.02 1.04
C VAL A 25 2.69 0.45 1.75
N GLY A 26 2.82 -0.70 2.38
CA GLY A 26 1.75 -1.30 3.15
C GLY A 26 2.24 -2.04 4.38
N ASP A 27 1.29 -2.27 5.30
CA ASP A 27 1.48 -3.22 6.40
C ASP A 27 2.79 -2.99 7.18
N THR A 28 3.06 -1.73 7.54
CA THR A 28 4.28 -1.32 8.25
C THR A 28 4.28 -1.73 9.71
N HIS A 29 3.10 -1.85 10.35
CA HIS A 29 2.92 -2.38 11.70
C HIS A 29 3.88 -1.83 12.76
N VAL A 30 4.15 -0.54 12.75
CA VAL A 30 4.99 0.13 13.75
C VAL A 30 4.10 0.99 14.66
N PRO A 31 4.13 0.80 15.96
CA PRO A 31 5.01 -0.07 16.75
C PRO A 31 4.43 -1.47 17.05
N ASP A 32 3.35 -1.90 16.41
CA ASP A 32 2.61 -3.12 16.73
C ASP A 32 3.48 -4.39 16.61
N ARG A 33 4.05 -4.66 15.44
CA ARG A 33 4.89 -5.85 15.19
C ARG A 33 6.38 -5.57 15.20
N MET A 34 6.77 -4.34 14.85
CA MET A 34 8.16 -3.88 14.87
C MET A 34 8.25 -2.56 15.62
N ARG A 35 9.38 -2.30 16.29
CA ARG A 35 9.58 -1.02 16.98
C ARG A 35 9.89 0.13 16.02
N LYS A 36 10.47 -0.18 14.86
CA LYS A 36 10.88 0.79 13.83
C LYS A 36 10.58 0.25 12.44
N LEU A 37 10.46 1.13 11.48
CA LEU A 37 10.41 0.80 10.06
C LEU A 37 11.67 0.02 9.64
N HIS A 38 11.60 -0.68 8.51
CA HIS A 38 12.78 -1.31 7.91
C HIS A 38 13.88 -0.25 7.71
N PRO A 39 15.12 -0.49 8.12
CA PRO A 39 16.16 0.53 8.17
C PRO A 39 16.44 1.24 6.84
N GLN A 40 16.22 0.56 5.72
CA GLN A 40 16.43 1.13 4.39
C GLN A 40 15.18 1.75 3.77
N LEU A 41 13.97 1.54 4.33
CA LEU A 41 12.72 1.85 3.64
C LEU A 41 12.60 3.33 3.25
N LEU A 42 12.85 4.23 4.18
CA LEU A 42 12.72 5.67 3.92
C LEU A 42 13.78 6.16 2.93
N GLU A 43 15.02 5.70 3.08
CA GLU A 43 16.13 6.05 2.18
C GLU A 43 15.89 5.55 0.75
N GLU A 44 15.40 4.31 0.60
CA GLU A 44 15.09 3.74 -0.70
C GLU A 44 13.95 4.49 -1.40
N ILE A 45 12.90 4.85 -0.65
CA ILE A 45 11.79 5.65 -1.19
C ILE A 45 12.28 7.05 -1.59
N ASP A 46 13.04 7.74 -0.73
CA ASP A 46 13.57 9.08 -1.03
C ASP A 46 14.49 9.06 -2.27
N ARG A 47 15.32 8.02 -2.43
CA ARG A 47 16.16 7.81 -3.60
C ARG A 47 15.37 7.71 -4.91
N GLN A 48 14.16 7.14 -4.85
CA GLN A 48 13.25 7.06 -6.01
C GLN A 48 12.61 8.40 -6.38
N LYS A 49 12.65 9.40 -5.46
CA LYS A 49 12.05 10.73 -5.63
C LYS A 49 10.60 10.65 -6.12
N PRO A 50 9.69 10.04 -5.36
CA PRO A 50 8.30 9.96 -5.74
C PRO A 50 7.63 11.34 -5.63
N ASP A 51 6.65 11.60 -6.47
CA ASP A 51 5.79 12.78 -6.38
C ASP A 51 4.77 12.65 -5.25
N GLY A 52 4.40 11.41 -4.92
CA GLY A 52 3.51 11.09 -3.81
C GLY A 52 3.76 9.70 -3.23
N ILE A 53 3.19 9.44 -2.06
CA ILE A 53 3.29 8.14 -1.37
C ILE A 53 1.89 7.64 -1.04
N VAL A 54 1.61 6.37 -1.37
CA VAL A 54 0.36 5.70 -1.01
C VAL A 54 0.64 4.66 0.06
N HIS A 55 -0.02 4.78 1.23
CA HIS A 55 0.05 3.80 2.30
C HIS A 55 -1.24 2.98 2.38
N THR A 56 -1.14 1.68 2.13
CA THR A 56 -2.30 0.78 1.99
C THR A 56 -2.91 0.33 3.32
N GLY A 57 -2.57 0.97 4.44
CA GLY A 57 -3.11 0.66 5.78
C GLY A 57 -2.20 -0.20 6.65
N ASP A 58 -2.66 -0.45 7.87
CA ASP A 58 -1.89 -1.10 8.94
C ASP A 58 -0.57 -0.38 9.24
N CYS A 59 -0.64 0.96 9.33
CA CYS A 59 0.48 1.79 9.79
C CYS A 59 0.64 1.75 11.31
N SER A 60 -0.45 1.48 12.04
CA SER A 60 -0.58 1.41 13.50
C SER A 60 -0.34 2.73 14.24
N THR A 61 0.31 3.73 13.65
CA THR A 61 0.51 5.06 14.25
C THR A 61 0.71 6.15 13.20
N THR A 62 0.22 7.36 13.50
CA THR A 62 0.41 8.55 12.66
C THR A 62 1.87 8.97 12.54
N ALA A 63 2.72 8.61 13.50
CA ALA A 63 4.16 8.88 13.43
C ALA A 63 4.84 8.23 12.21
N VAL A 64 4.31 7.09 11.74
CA VAL A 64 4.78 6.43 10.51
C VAL A 64 4.43 7.29 9.29
N LEU A 65 3.18 7.76 9.21
CA LEU A 65 2.74 8.59 8.09
C LEU A 65 3.47 9.94 8.04
N ASN A 66 3.81 10.50 9.22
CA ASN A 66 4.60 11.73 9.29
C ASN A 66 6.02 11.54 8.71
N GLN A 67 6.67 10.39 8.96
CA GLN A 67 7.98 10.10 8.38
C GLN A 67 7.93 10.01 6.84
N PHE A 68 6.89 9.42 6.29
CA PHE A 68 6.69 9.42 4.84
C PHE A 68 6.36 10.81 4.30
N ALA A 69 5.61 11.62 5.05
CA ALA A 69 5.25 12.98 4.65
C ALA A 69 6.44 13.96 4.62
N GLU A 70 7.59 13.60 5.22
CA GLU A 70 8.85 14.34 5.06
C GLU A 70 9.48 14.14 3.68
N ILE A 71 9.11 13.06 2.96
CA ILE A 71 9.62 12.75 1.62
C ILE A 71 8.69 13.31 0.54
N ALA A 72 7.39 13.00 0.61
CA ALA A 72 6.39 13.44 -0.37
C ALA A 72 4.98 13.44 0.26
N PRO A 73 3.99 14.12 -0.36
CA PRO A 73 2.60 14.05 0.07
C PRO A 73 2.09 12.61 0.18
N VAL A 74 1.36 12.30 1.26
CA VAL A 74 0.90 10.94 1.58
C VAL A 74 -0.60 10.82 1.40
N LEU A 75 -1.04 9.76 0.72
CA LEU A 75 -2.40 9.24 0.78
C LEU A 75 -2.39 7.95 1.60
N ALA A 76 -3.25 7.87 2.61
CA ALA A 76 -3.33 6.68 3.44
C ALA A 76 -4.77 6.20 3.60
N VAL A 77 -4.96 4.90 3.62
CA VAL A 77 -6.23 4.25 3.95
C VAL A 77 -6.10 3.48 5.26
N ARG A 78 -7.24 3.23 5.91
CA ARG A 78 -7.30 2.54 7.19
C ARG A 78 -7.19 1.03 6.99
N GLY A 79 -6.23 0.42 7.67
CA GLY A 79 -6.12 -1.02 7.85
C GLY A 79 -6.90 -1.53 9.08
N ASN A 80 -6.90 -2.83 9.26
CA ASN A 80 -7.60 -3.47 10.38
C ASN A 80 -6.88 -3.32 11.72
N ARG A 81 -5.64 -2.79 11.73
CA ARG A 81 -4.87 -2.48 12.93
C ARG A 81 -4.72 -1.00 13.24
N ASP A 82 -5.39 -0.16 12.47
CA ASP A 82 -5.34 1.30 12.62
C ASP A 82 -6.45 1.85 13.52
N TRP A 83 -6.92 1.06 14.50
CA TRP A 83 -8.01 1.44 15.41
C TRP A 83 -7.68 2.68 16.26
N PHE A 84 -6.40 2.87 16.57
CA PHE A 84 -5.91 3.95 17.45
C PHE A 84 -5.19 5.06 16.69
N VAL A 85 -5.24 5.05 15.34
CA VAL A 85 -4.64 6.14 14.57
C VAL A 85 -5.52 7.37 14.74
N GLU A 86 -4.95 8.41 15.34
CA GLU A 86 -5.61 9.70 15.48
C GLU A 86 -5.98 10.25 14.10
N GLY A 87 -7.27 10.56 13.95
CA GLY A 87 -7.83 10.91 12.65
C GLY A 87 -8.39 9.67 11.94
N GLN A 88 -9.59 9.81 11.45
CA GLN A 88 -10.25 8.71 10.74
C GLN A 88 -9.69 8.62 9.32
N LEU A 89 -8.71 7.75 9.12
CA LEU A 89 -8.32 7.35 7.78
C LEU A 89 -9.53 6.68 7.09
N PRO A 90 -9.80 7.00 5.82
CA PRO A 90 -10.88 6.36 5.06
C PRO A 90 -10.57 4.87 4.86
N SER A 91 -11.60 4.02 4.75
CA SER A 91 -11.43 2.60 4.44
C SER A 91 -10.96 2.35 3.02
N SER A 92 -11.20 3.31 2.14
CA SER A 92 -10.72 3.34 0.76
C SER A 92 -10.74 4.78 0.26
N GLU A 93 -9.88 5.07 -0.72
CA GLU A 93 -9.82 6.36 -1.39
C GLU A 93 -9.70 6.13 -2.89
N SER A 94 -10.30 7.00 -3.70
CA SER A 94 -10.17 6.94 -5.15
C SER A 94 -9.88 8.33 -5.70
N PHE A 95 -8.97 8.39 -6.65
CA PHE A 95 -8.59 9.63 -7.31
C PHE A 95 -8.37 9.38 -8.81
N GLU A 96 -8.28 10.46 -9.56
CA GLU A 96 -7.94 10.41 -10.98
C GLU A 96 -6.63 11.14 -11.19
N ILE A 97 -5.73 10.55 -11.94
CA ILE A 97 -4.45 11.12 -12.31
C ILE A 97 -4.15 10.82 -13.78
N LEU A 98 -3.89 11.86 -14.58
CA LEU A 98 -3.59 11.76 -16.01
C LEU A 98 -4.65 10.92 -16.77
N GLY A 99 -5.94 11.09 -16.42
CA GLY A 99 -7.06 10.35 -17.01
C GLY A 99 -7.17 8.88 -16.56
N GLN A 100 -6.37 8.44 -15.58
CA GLN A 100 -6.45 7.09 -15.03
C GLN A 100 -7.08 7.12 -13.64
N ARG A 101 -8.16 6.35 -13.47
CA ARG A 101 -8.80 6.17 -12.16
C ARG A 101 -8.02 5.16 -11.33
N VAL A 102 -7.59 5.60 -10.16
CA VAL A 102 -6.83 4.81 -9.19
C VAL A 102 -7.68 4.66 -7.93
N SER A 103 -7.76 3.46 -7.40
CA SER A 103 -8.37 3.20 -6.08
C SER A 103 -7.38 2.55 -5.14
N CYS A 104 -7.39 3.01 -3.89
CA CYS A 104 -6.60 2.47 -2.80
C CYS A 104 -7.50 1.95 -1.68
N THR A 105 -7.23 0.77 -1.17
CA THR A 105 -7.92 0.17 -0.02
C THR A 105 -6.97 -0.75 0.73
N HIS A 106 -7.24 -0.98 2.04
CA HIS A 106 -6.48 -2.03 2.73
C HIS A 106 -6.93 -3.44 2.30
N GLY A 107 -8.22 -3.59 1.97
CA GLY A 107 -8.72 -4.83 1.41
C GLY A 107 -9.35 -5.81 2.41
N HIS A 108 -9.33 -5.52 3.70
CA HIS A 108 -9.89 -6.43 4.73
C HIS A 108 -11.44 -6.58 4.70
N GLY A 109 -12.14 -5.83 3.83
CA GLY A 109 -13.61 -5.84 3.78
C GLY A 109 -14.25 -5.33 5.07
N ASN A 110 -15.47 -5.80 5.38
CA ASN A 110 -16.09 -5.61 6.70
C ASN A 110 -15.63 -6.70 7.69
N LEU A 111 -15.90 -6.51 8.99
CA LEU A 111 -15.47 -7.44 10.06
C LEU A 111 -15.94 -8.88 9.81
N PHE A 112 -17.12 -9.07 9.23
CA PHE A 112 -17.69 -10.39 8.92
C PHE A 112 -16.93 -11.07 7.77
N HIS A 113 -16.62 -10.33 6.70
CA HIS A 113 -15.76 -10.82 5.61
C HIS A 113 -14.36 -11.18 6.12
N TYR A 114 -13.77 -10.34 6.96
CA TYR A 114 -12.48 -10.60 7.58
C TYR A 114 -12.43 -11.91 8.37
N LEU A 115 -13.49 -12.23 9.14
CA LEU A 115 -13.59 -13.48 9.88
C LEU A 115 -13.72 -14.69 8.94
N ILE A 116 -14.54 -14.59 7.90
CA ILE A 116 -14.69 -15.65 6.88
C ILE A 116 -13.37 -15.88 6.15
N GLU A 117 -12.69 -14.82 5.72
CA GLU A 117 -11.40 -14.94 5.04
C GLU A 117 -10.31 -15.53 5.93
N LYS A 118 -10.31 -15.22 7.23
CA LYS A 118 -9.43 -15.90 8.19
C LYS A 118 -9.70 -17.40 8.28
N VAL A 119 -10.96 -17.81 8.36
CA VAL A 119 -11.32 -19.24 8.40
C VAL A 119 -10.90 -19.92 7.09
N LYS A 120 -11.15 -19.31 5.93
CA LYS A 120 -10.73 -19.84 4.63
C LYS A 120 -9.20 -19.93 4.52
N TYR A 121 -8.48 -18.91 4.97
CA TYR A 121 -7.00 -18.91 4.99
C TYR A 121 -6.45 -20.11 5.77
N PHE A 122 -7.02 -20.44 6.93
CA PHE A 122 -6.59 -21.57 7.74
C PHE A 122 -7.02 -22.95 7.16
N THR A 123 -8.08 -22.99 6.35
CA THR A 123 -8.62 -24.26 5.83
C THR A 123 -8.20 -24.57 4.40
N ILE A 124 -8.10 -23.57 3.54
CA ILE A 124 -7.90 -23.74 2.08
C ILE A 124 -6.65 -23.00 1.58
N GLY A 125 -6.06 -22.12 2.40
CA GLY A 125 -4.96 -21.25 2.03
C GLY A 125 -5.43 -19.93 1.38
N TYR A 126 -4.48 -19.07 1.02
CA TYR A 126 -4.75 -17.78 0.39
C TYR A 126 -5.19 -17.97 -1.08
N GLN A 127 -6.42 -17.56 -1.40
CA GLN A 127 -6.95 -17.60 -2.75
C GLN A 127 -6.91 -16.19 -3.37
N GLN A 128 -5.85 -15.91 -4.10
CA GLN A 128 -5.60 -14.62 -4.76
C GLN A 128 -6.73 -14.22 -5.71
N ASP A 129 -7.23 -15.14 -6.52
CA ASP A 129 -8.27 -14.90 -7.52
C ASP A 129 -9.59 -14.42 -6.90
N HIS A 130 -9.98 -15.00 -5.78
CA HIS A 130 -11.20 -14.58 -5.05
C HIS A 130 -11.06 -13.15 -4.51
N TYR A 131 -9.87 -12.80 -4.05
CA TYR A 131 -9.59 -11.48 -3.50
C TYR A 131 -9.57 -10.39 -4.57
N THR A 132 -8.93 -10.65 -5.68
CA THR A 132 -8.91 -9.72 -6.83
C THR A 132 -10.29 -9.52 -7.42
N GLU A 133 -11.13 -10.58 -7.49
CA GLU A 133 -12.51 -10.47 -7.96
C GLU A 133 -13.39 -9.60 -7.03
N MET A 134 -13.25 -9.75 -5.72
CA MET A 134 -13.92 -8.88 -4.75
C MET A 134 -13.52 -7.41 -4.93
N LEU A 135 -12.24 -7.13 -5.14
CA LEU A 135 -11.75 -5.78 -5.39
C LEU A 135 -12.24 -5.22 -6.73
N ARG A 136 -12.32 -6.05 -7.77
CA ARG A 136 -12.88 -5.71 -9.07
C ARG A 136 -14.32 -5.24 -8.94
N GLN A 137 -15.14 -5.99 -8.23
CA GLN A 137 -16.55 -5.65 -8.00
C GLN A 137 -16.71 -4.35 -7.18
N LYS A 138 -15.80 -4.11 -6.24
CA LYS A 138 -15.82 -2.88 -5.43
C LYS A 138 -15.38 -1.64 -6.22
N PHE A 139 -14.46 -1.79 -7.16
CA PHE A 139 -13.87 -0.71 -7.94
C PHE A 139 -13.91 -0.98 -9.45
N PRO A 140 -15.11 -1.14 -10.04
CA PRO A 140 -15.24 -1.60 -11.43
C PRO A 140 -14.64 -0.62 -12.46
N GLU A 141 -14.59 0.67 -12.12
CA GLU A 141 -14.10 1.73 -13.02
C GLU A 141 -12.59 2.03 -12.86
N SER A 142 -11.94 1.42 -11.86
CA SER A 142 -10.53 1.71 -11.61
C SER A 142 -9.62 0.97 -12.58
N ARG A 143 -8.68 1.69 -13.15
CA ARG A 143 -7.62 1.14 -13.99
C ARG A 143 -6.49 0.52 -13.15
N LEU A 144 -6.24 1.11 -11.98
CA LEU A 144 -5.28 0.64 -10.98
C LEU A 144 -5.97 0.48 -9.64
N ILE A 145 -5.83 -0.69 -9.03
CA ILE A 145 -6.32 -1.00 -7.68
C ILE A 145 -5.12 -1.35 -6.80
N ILE A 146 -4.83 -0.46 -5.86
CA ILE A 146 -3.74 -0.60 -4.89
C ILE A 146 -4.31 -1.13 -3.58
N PHE A 147 -3.72 -2.20 -3.03
CA PHE A 147 -4.23 -2.80 -1.80
C PHE A 147 -3.12 -3.43 -0.94
N GLY A 148 -3.43 -3.80 0.31
CA GLY A 148 -2.49 -4.41 1.28
C GLY A 148 -3.05 -5.68 1.90
N HIS A 149 -2.97 -5.79 3.22
CA HIS A 149 -3.57 -6.80 4.09
C HIS A 149 -3.00 -8.20 4.01
N SER A 150 -2.85 -8.76 2.82
CA SER A 150 -2.36 -10.14 2.64
C SER A 150 -0.86 -10.29 2.94
N HIS A 151 -0.11 -9.19 3.01
CA HIS A 151 1.35 -9.14 3.06
C HIS A 151 2.03 -9.89 1.91
N THR A 152 1.30 -10.21 0.87
CA THR A 152 1.79 -10.92 -0.31
C THR A 152 1.85 -9.94 -1.47
N CYS A 153 3.05 -9.75 -1.99
CA CYS A 153 3.26 -8.86 -3.13
C CYS A 153 2.54 -9.37 -4.38
N LEU A 154 1.90 -8.46 -5.09
CA LEU A 154 1.20 -8.71 -6.34
C LEU A 154 1.40 -7.55 -7.31
N ASN A 155 1.66 -7.87 -8.56
CA ASN A 155 1.71 -6.94 -9.67
C ASN A 155 1.16 -7.66 -10.91
N GLU A 156 -0.17 -7.59 -11.11
CA GLU A 156 -0.83 -8.42 -12.10
C GLU A 156 -1.96 -7.67 -12.82
N TRP A 157 -1.94 -7.73 -14.14
CA TRP A 157 -3.03 -7.29 -14.99
C TRP A 157 -4.09 -8.38 -15.09
N SER A 158 -5.34 -8.00 -14.84
CA SER A 158 -6.50 -8.87 -15.08
C SER A 158 -7.55 -8.10 -15.87
N GLY A 159 -7.65 -8.43 -17.16
CA GLY A 159 -8.39 -7.62 -18.11
C GLY A 159 -7.77 -6.23 -18.27
N CYS A 160 -8.58 -5.19 -18.06
CA CYS A 160 -8.11 -3.80 -18.15
C CYS A 160 -7.67 -3.21 -16.81
N GLN A 161 -7.65 -3.97 -15.72
CA GLN A 161 -7.31 -3.49 -14.39
C GLN A 161 -5.96 -4.06 -13.92
N LEU A 162 -5.10 -3.20 -13.38
CA LEU A 162 -3.89 -3.59 -12.68
C LEU A 162 -4.20 -3.73 -11.17
N PHE A 163 -3.92 -4.90 -10.64
CA PHE A 163 -3.96 -5.19 -9.20
C PHE A 163 -2.56 -5.11 -8.64
N PHE A 164 -2.34 -4.18 -7.71
CA PHE A 164 -1.03 -3.93 -7.15
C PHE A 164 -1.04 -3.99 -5.62
N ASN A 165 -0.27 -4.92 -5.06
CA ASN A 165 -0.02 -5.04 -3.63
C ASN A 165 1.48 -4.93 -3.38
N PRO A 166 1.95 -3.94 -2.62
CA PRO A 166 3.38 -3.77 -2.36
C PRO A 166 3.97 -4.87 -1.47
N GLY A 167 3.15 -5.77 -0.92
CA GLY A 167 3.55 -6.68 0.14
C GLY A 167 3.60 -5.96 1.49
N SER A 168 4.49 -6.42 2.38
CA SER A 168 4.73 -5.78 3.68
C SER A 168 6.20 -5.40 3.83
N SER A 169 6.45 -4.22 4.37
CA SER A 169 7.82 -3.77 4.64
C SER A 169 8.42 -4.34 5.93
N VAL A 170 7.63 -5.09 6.72
CA VAL A 170 8.09 -5.57 8.04
C VAL A 170 7.82 -7.04 8.34
N HIS A 171 6.85 -7.66 7.68
CA HIS A 171 6.47 -9.04 7.98
C HIS A 171 6.09 -9.81 6.72
N VAL A 172 6.69 -10.94 6.55
CA VAL A 172 6.54 -11.78 5.37
C VAL A 172 5.97 -13.14 5.76
N PRO A 173 4.67 -13.39 5.60
CA PRO A 173 4.12 -14.73 5.71
C PRO A 173 4.56 -15.61 4.53
N ASN A 174 4.83 -15.00 3.38
CA ASN A 174 5.29 -15.70 2.19
C ASN A 174 6.79 -15.45 1.96
N PRO A 175 7.66 -16.46 2.16
CA PRO A 175 9.11 -16.31 2.00
C PRO A 175 9.54 -15.93 0.57
N ARG A 176 8.66 -16.04 -0.43
CA ARG A 176 8.96 -15.67 -1.82
C ARG A 176 8.98 -14.16 -2.07
N CYS A 177 8.28 -13.37 -1.26
CA CYS A 177 8.21 -11.91 -1.43
C CYS A 177 9.31 -11.15 -0.68
N GLY A 178 9.73 -11.61 0.50
CA GLY A 178 10.59 -10.81 1.39
C GLY A 178 9.89 -9.54 1.89
N CYS A 179 10.64 -8.64 2.52
CA CYS A 179 10.17 -7.29 2.80
C CYS A 179 10.23 -6.47 1.51
N THR A 180 9.14 -5.78 1.17
CA THR A 180 9.00 -5.08 -0.12
C THR A 180 8.30 -3.73 0.04
N TYR A 181 8.51 -2.88 -0.95
CA TYR A 181 7.68 -1.71 -1.28
C TYR A 181 7.49 -1.67 -2.80
N GLY A 182 6.65 -0.81 -3.29
CA GLY A 182 6.40 -0.65 -4.72
C GLY A 182 6.61 0.77 -5.23
N MET A 183 6.84 0.88 -6.54
CA MET A 183 6.76 2.13 -7.29
C MET A 183 5.76 1.96 -8.42
N VAL A 184 4.93 2.96 -8.62
CA VAL A 184 4.01 3.04 -9.75
C VAL A 184 4.25 4.35 -10.47
N GLU A 185 4.37 4.28 -11.79
CA GLU A 185 4.43 5.45 -12.67
C GLU A 185 3.23 5.46 -13.61
N ILE A 186 2.58 6.61 -13.70
CA ILE A 186 1.48 6.86 -14.64
C ILE A 186 1.90 7.97 -15.59
N THR A 187 1.86 7.69 -16.89
CA THR A 187 2.26 8.65 -17.91
C THR A 187 1.06 9.43 -18.47
N PRO A 188 1.27 10.62 -19.06
CA PRO A 188 0.20 11.36 -19.77
C PRO A 188 -0.45 10.56 -20.90
N GLY A 189 0.24 9.56 -21.46
CA GLY A 189 -0.32 8.63 -22.43
C GLY A 189 -1.19 7.52 -21.84
N GLY A 190 -1.41 7.51 -20.51
CA GLY A 190 -2.24 6.54 -19.83
C GLY A 190 -1.57 5.18 -19.57
N THR A 191 -0.26 5.07 -19.83
CA THR A 191 0.51 3.87 -19.45
C THR A 191 0.69 3.85 -17.93
N ILE A 192 0.46 2.68 -17.34
CA ILE A 192 0.73 2.42 -15.91
C ILE A 192 1.84 1.37 -15.85
N ASP A 193 2.97 1.75 -15.29
CA ASP A 193 4.08 0.86 -14.98
C ASP A 193 4.23 0.71 -13.47
N ALA A 194 4.39 -0.52 -12.99
CA ALA A 194 4.46 -0.82 -11.57
C ALA A 194 5.56 -1.83 -11.30
N VAL A 195 6.39 -1.55 -10.30
CA VAL A 195 7.56 -2.36 -9.93
C VAL A 195 7.59 -2.61 -8.44
N LEU A 196 7.92 -3.83 -8.06
CA LEU A 196 8.15 -4.23 -6.66
C LEU A 196 9.65 -4.22 -6.35
N TYR A 197 10.02 -3.58 -5.26
CA TYR A 197 11.41 -3.45 -4.81
C TYR A 197 11.62 -4.23 -3.51
N PRO A 198 12.56 -5.17 -3.46
CA PRO A 198 12.90 -5.88 -2.24
C PRO A 198 13.73 -5.00 -1.31
N LEU A 199 13.44 -5.09 -0.01
CA LEU A 199 14.26 -4.53 1.06
C LEU A 199 15.16 -5.65 1.59
N THR A 200 16.48 -5.46 1.52
CA THR A 200 17.48 -6.50 1.81
C THR A 200 18.45 -6.07 2.92
N GLY A 201 19.42 -6.92 3.27
CA GLY A 201 20.47 -6.59 4.23
C GLY A 201 20.03 -6.60 5.71
N TRP A 202 18.74 -6.79 5.99
CA TRP A 202 18.18 -6.83 7.34
C TRP A 202 17.16 -7.94 7.48
N LYS A 203 17.15 -8.57 8.65
CA LYS A 203 16.15 -9.56 9.03
C LYS A 203 15.50 -9.20 10.35
N ARG A 204 14.28 -9.66 10.51
CA ARG A 204 13.54 -9.53 11.75
C ARG A 204 14.09 -10.49 12.82
N ASN A 205 14.34 -9.96 14.02
CA ASN A 205 14.59 -10.72 15.24
C ASN A 205 13.67 -10.20 16.36
N GLY A 206 12.61 -10.94 16.67
CA GLY A 206 11.54 -10.46 17.54
C GLY A 206 10.85 -9.21 16.97
N ARG A 207 11.03 -8.06 17.62
CA ARG A 207 10.51 -6.74 17.20
C ARG A 207 11.63 -5.78 16.76
N GLU A 208 12.81 -6.28 16.53
CA GLU A 208 13.99 -5.50 16.13
C GLU A 208 14.53 -5.97 14.78
N TRP A 209 15.25 -5.07 14.12
CA TRP A 209 16.00 -5.36 12.91
C TRP A 209 17.44 -5.75 13.24
N VAL A 210 17.93 -6.79 12.58
CA VAL A 210 19.31 -7.26 12.68
C VAL A 210 19.90 -7.33 11.28
N GLN A 211 21.06 -6.75 11.09
CA GLN A 211 21.78 -6.80 9.82
C GLN A 211 22.21 -8.24 9.48
N VAL A 212 22.15 -8.60 8.20
CA VAL A 212 22.47 -9.96 7.71
C VAL A 212 23.72 -9.93 6.88
#